data_9e677d3a24ac14584d25a7e27df935cb
#
_entry.id   9e677d3a24ac14584d25a7e27df935cb
#
_cell.length_a   1.000
_cell.length_b   1.000
_cell.length_c   1.000
_cell.angle_alpha   90.00
_cell.angle_beta   90.00
_cell.angle_gamma   90.00
#
_symmetry.space_group_name_H-M   'P 1'
#
loop_
_entity.id
_entity.type
_entity.pdbx_description
1 polymer ?
#
loop_
_entity_poly.entity_id
_entity_poly.type
_entity_poly.pdbx_seq_one_letter_code
_entity_poly.pdbx_strand_id
1 'polypeptide(L)'
;MNTYEQVNTLKNQLAAEGVPKPDSIRQIALACLGWPYVFGAWGELCVPSKRGARMNTDHPTIKSKCRVLSGDYDWRNIGTNKYCGACQWAIGCRMYDCRGFTRWLLRQVGLDIAGAGATSQYNTASNWSERGKIKDMPENTVCCVFKYSSSTGKYEHTGMCIGGGIIVHCSGTVKTGKTTDKGWTHYAIPVGLYGGNMKPTLRKGSEGEYVVQLQTRLNELGYDCGAVDGKFGNKTLNAVVKFQTLNGLEADGVVGKKTWAALDGEPEPHETTYTVKCEGMTWEQVQKIREVCPTASVEKEG
;
A
#
# COMPACT_ATOMS: atom_id res chain seq x y z
N MET A 1 -19.84 -1.98 -5.45
CA MET A 1 -18.86 -0.89 -5.41
C MET A 1 -19.32 0.12 -4.38
N ASN A 2 -18.51 0.39 -3.37
CA ASN A 2 -18.85 1.32 -2.31
C ASN A 2 -18.82 2.78 -2.81
N THR A 3 -19.72 3.60 -2.26
CA THR A 3 -19.68 5.04 -2.50
C THR A 3 -18.52 5.70 -1.74
N TYR A 4 -18.17 6.92 -2.09
CA TYR A 4 -17.18 7.69 -1.34
C TYR A 4 -17.58 7.90 0.13
N GLU A 5 -18.87 8.10 0.40
CA GLU A 5 -19.39 8.29 1.76
C GLU A 5 -19.23 7.03 2.60
N GLN A 6 -19.52 5.85 2.04
CA GLN A 6 -19.30 4.56 2.72
C GLN A 6 -17.81 4.35 3.05
N VAL A 7 -16.91 4.65 2.12
CA VAL A 7 -15.47 4.54 2.36
C VAL A 7 -15.00 5.57 3.39
N ASN A 8 -15.56 6.78 3.40
CA ASN A 8 -15.23 7.78 4.40
C ASN A 8 -15.75 7.40 5.80
N THR A 9 -16.93 6.79 5.89
CA THR A 9 -17.47 6.21 7.12
C THR A 9 -16.55 5.13 7.66
N LEU A 10 -16.15 4.16 6.82
CA LEU A 10 -15.18 3.13 7.18
C LEU A 10 -13.88 3.73 7.71
N LYS A 11 -13.30 4.70 7.00
CA LYS A 11 -12.08 5.40 7.43
C LYS A 11 -12.22 5.99 8.83
N ASN A 12 -13.33 6.70 9.09
CA ASN A 12 -13.57 7.33 10.37
C ASN A 12 -13.73 6.30 11.50
N GLN A 13 -14.42 5.19 11.21
CA GLN A 13 -14.56 4.07 12.13
C GLN A 13 -13.20 3.47 12.48
N LEU A 14 -12.37 3.13 11.48
CA LEU A 14 -11.04 2.57 11.69
C LEU A 14 -10.14 3.51 12.52
N ALA A 15 -10.25 4.81 12.30
CA ALA A 15 -9.52 5.82 13.08
C ALA A 15 -10.01 5.89 14.53
N ALA A 16 -11.33 5.84 14.76
CA ALA A 16 -11.93 5.84 16.09
C ALA A 16 -11.58 4.57 16.90
N GLU A 17 -11.49 3.43 16.24
CA GLU A 17 -11.10 2.14 16.82
C GLU A 17 -9.58 2.01 17.02
N GLY A 18 -8.79 2.98 16.59
CA GLY A 18 -7.33 2.95 16.70
C GLY A 18 -6.66 1.87 15.83
N VAL A 19 -7.32 1.46 14.75
CA VAL A 19 -6.79 0.41 13.85
C VAL A 19 -5.44 0.85 13.27
N PRO A 20 -4.39 0.01 13.30
CA PRO A 20 -3.08 0.35 12.78
C PRO A 20 -3.13 0.82 11.31
N LYS A 21 -2.28 1.79 10.95
CA LYS A 21 -2.27 2.38 9.59
C LYS A 21 -2.18 1.36 8.45
N PRO A 22 -1.33 0.30 8.51
CA PRO A 22 -1.28 -0.71 7.46
C PRO A 22 -2.61 -1.43 7.26
N ASP A 23 -3.29 -1.75 8.35
CA ASP A 23 -4.57 -2.48 8.32
C ASP A 23 -5.71 -1.58 7.87
N SER A 24 -5.69 -0.31 8.25
CA SER A 24 -6.60 0.71 7.73
C SER A 24 -6.44 0.88 6.22
N ILE A 25 -5.19 0.96 5.71
CA ILE A 25 -4.92 1.02 4.27
C ILE A 25 -5.48 -0.22 3.56
N ARG A 26 -5.26 -1.41 4.12
CA ARG A 26 -5.76 -2.68 3.56
C ARG A 26 -7.27 -2.64 3.37
N GLN A 27 -8.01 -2.30 4.41
CA GLN A 27 -9.47 -2.26 4.38
C GLN A 27 -10.00 -1.17 3.45
N ILE A 28 -9.43 0.05 3.52
CA ILE A 28 -9.83 1.16 2.65
C ILE A 28 -9.54 0.84 1.17
N ALA A 29 -8.38 0.25 0.86
CA ALA A 29 -8.02 -0.10 -0.51
C ALA A 29 -9.00 -1.11 -1.12
N LEU A 30 -9.37 -2.15 -0.35
CA LEU A 30 -10.37 -3.13 -0.77
C LEU A 30 -11.76 -2.52 -0.94
N ALA A 31 -12.15 -1.59 -0.07
CA ALA A 31 -13.43 -0.89 -0.18
C ALA A 31 -13.54 0.00 -1.43
N CYS A 32 -12.41 0.39 -2.04
CA CYS A 32 -12.36 1.19 -3.26
C CYS A 32 -12.42 0.37 -4.56
N LEU A 33 -12.50 -0.95 -4.51
CA LEU A 33 -12.52 -1.78 -5.72
C LEU A 33 -13.65 -1.36 -6.67
N GLY A 34 -13.32 -1.26 -7.95
CA GLY A 34 -14.23 -0.80 -9.00
C GLY A 34 -14.26 0.72 -9.21
N TRP A 35 -13.59 1.53 -8.38
CA TRP A 35 -13.54 2.98 -8.58
C TRP A 35 -12.82 3.34 -9.88
N PRO A 36 -13.22 4.47 -10.52
CA PRO A 36 -12.78 4.80 -11.87
C PRO A 36 -11.34 5.28 -11.96
N TYR A 37 -10.67 4.88 -13.04
CA TYR A 37 -9.39 5.44 -13.47
C TYR A 37 -9.62 6.63 -14.41
N VAL A 38 -8.99 7.76 -14.10
CA VAL A 38 -8.87 8.91 -15.01
C VAL A 38 -7.44 9.44 -14.92
N PHE A 39 -6.75 9.51 -16.04
CA PHE A 39 -5.38 9.98 -16.10
C PHE A 39 -5.23 11.39 -15.49
N GLY A 40 -4.23 11.57 -14.65
CA GLY A 40 -3.97 12.84 -13.96
C GLY A 40 -4.98 13.21 -12.86
N ALA A 41 -5.94 12.34 -12.53
CA ALA A 41 -6.88 12.59 -11.43
C ALA A 41 -6.30 12.22 -10.07
N TRP A 42 -6.68 13.00 -9.04
CA TRP A 42 -6.10 12.97 -7.70
C TRP A 42 -7.14 12.73 -6.60
N GLY A 43 -8.28 12.21 -6.93
CA GLY A 43 -9.39 11.98 -6.01
C GLY A 43 -10.52 12.99 -6.12
N GLU A 44 -10.61 13.69 -7.22
CA GLU A 44 -11.75 14.56 -7.51
C GLU A 44 -13.02 13.73 -7.70
N LEU A 45 -14.17 14.33 -7.38
CA LEU A 45 -15.47 13.72 -7.69
C LEU A 45 -15.62 13.52 -9.20
N CYS A 46 -16.18 12.37 -9.57
CA CYS A 46 -16.51 12.05 -10.95
C CYS A 46 -17.76 12.83 -11.38
N VAL A 47 -17.58 14.13 -11.65
CA VAL A 47 -18.61 15.02 -12.18
C VAL A 47 -18.20 15.53 -13.56
N PRO A 48 -19.15 15.90 -14.45
CA PRO A 48 -18.85 16.25 -15.84
C PRO A 48 -17.77 17.32 -16.01
N SER A 49 -17.84 18.40 -15.23
CA SER A 49 -16.89 19.50 -15.31
C SER A 49 -15.45 19.09 -14.97
N LYS A 50 -15.27 18.25 -13.96
CA LYS A 50 -13.95 17.75 -13.55
C LYS A 50 -13.42 16.69 -14.51
N ARG A 51 -14.31 15.84 -14.99
CA ARG A 51 -14.00 14.78 -15.95
C ARG A 51 -13.58 15.36 -17.30
N GLY A 52 -14.30 16.35 -17.80
CA GLY A 52 -13.99 17.02 -19.06
C GLY A 52 -12.63 17.70 -19.03
N ALA A 53 -12.31 18.41 -17.95
CA ALA A 53 -11.03 19.08 -17.80
C ALA A 53 -9.84 18.09 -17.80
N ARG A 54 -10.00 16.91 -17.24
CA ARG A 54 -8.92 15.89 -17.18
C ARG A 54 -8.80 15.08 -18.47
N MET A 55 -9.91 14.79 -19.15
CA MET A 55 -9.90 14.00 -20.39
C MET A 55 -9.50 14.81 -21.62
N ASN A 56 -9.58 16.13 -21.58
CA ASN A 56 -9.22 16.98 -22.73
C ASN A 56 -7.71 17.00 -23.01
N THR A 57 -6.88 16.70 -22.02
CA THR A 57 -5.42 16.85 -22.15
C THR A 57 -4.71 15.62 -22.70
N ASP A 58 -5.19 14.39 -22.44
CA ASP A 58 -4.29 13.26 -22.61
C ASP A 58 -4.88 11.96 -23.23
N HIS A 59 -6.21 11.83 -23.40
CA HIS A 59 -6.78 10.59 -23.96
C HIS A 59 -8.04 10.82 -24.79
N PRO A 60 -7.91 11.18 -26.07
CA PRO A 60 -9.06 11.38 -27.00
C PRO A 60 -9.94 10.12 -27.14
N THR A 61 -9.36 8.93 -27.01
CA THR A 61 -10.08 7.65 -27.12
C THR A 61 -11.03 7.40 -25.94
N ILE A 62 -10.67 7.88 -24.73
CA ILE A 62 -11.52 7.75 -23.55
C ILE A 62 -12.62 8.80 -23.56
N LYS A 63 -12.33 10.00 -24.08
CA LYS A 63 -13.31 11.07 -24.25
C LYS A 63 -14.47 10.65 -25.15
N SER A 64 -14.20 9.98 -26.27
CA SER A 64 -15.23 9.50 -27.22
C SER A 64 -16.15 8.43 -26.62
N LYS A 65 -15.70 7.72 -25.58
CA LYS A 65 -16.47 6.68 -24.88
C LYS A 65 -17.23 7.21 -23.66
N CYS A 66 -17.00 8.46 -23.26
CA CYS A 66 -17.65 9.03 -22.09
C CYS A 66 -19.00 9.65 -22.48
N ARG A 67 -20.09 8.93 -22.23
CA ARG A 67 -21.46 9.40 -22.55
C ARG A 67 -21.84 10.69 -21.84
N VAL A 68 -21.24 10.97 -20.68
CA VAL A 68 -21.46 12.22 -19.95
C VAL A 68 -20.86 13.42 -20.71
N LEU A 69 -19.72 13.23 -21.37
CA LEU A 69 -19.05 14.28 -22.17
C LEU A 69 -19.64 14.43 -23.57
N SER A 70 -20.21 13.36 -24.14
CA SER A 70 -20.90 13.41 -25.44
C SER A 70 -22.28 14.08 -25.38
N GLY A 71 -22.79 14.33 -24.18
CA GLY A 71 -24.15 14.85 -24.00
C GLY A 71 -25.25 13.79 -24.03
N ASP A 72 -24.91 12.54 -24.30
CA ASP A 72 -25.88 11.43 -24.41
C ASP A 72 -26.40 10.93 -23.07
N TYR A 73 -26.06 11.60 -21.99
CA TYR A 73 -26.39 11.16 -20.64
C TYR A 73 -26.61 12.34 -19.69
N ASP A 74 -27.84 12.47 -19.21
CA ASP A 74 -28.17 13.49 -18.21
C ASP A 74 -27.80 13.00 -16.81
N TRP A 75 -26.63 13.42 -16.35
CA TRP A 75 -26.11 13.12 -15.00
C TRP A 75 -26.93 13.72 -13.86
N ARG A 76 -27.80 14.72 -14.15
CA ARG A 76 -28.66 15.39 -13.15
C ARG A 76 -29.85 14.54 -12.77
N ASN A 77 -30.31 13.69 -13.69
CA ASN A 77 -31.46 12.79 -13.52
C ASN A 77 -31.10 11.37 -13.07
N ILE A 78 -29.88 11.20 -12.56
CA ILE A 78 -29.47 9.89 -12.08
C ILE A 78 -30.07 9.68 -10.69
N GLY A 79 -31.21 9.05 -10.67
CA GLY A 79 -31.70 8.44 -9.46
C GLY A 79 -30.62 7.54 -8.87
N THR A 80 -30.49 7.57 -7.58
CA THR A 80 -29.58 6.77 -6.76
C THR A 80 -29.33 5.40 -7.38
N ASN A 81 -28.10 5.07 -7.73
CA ASN A 81 -27.59 3.80 -8.26
C ASN A 81 -27.59 3.59 -9.79
N LYS A 82 -27.67 4.59 -10.63
CA LYS A 82 -27.45 4.38 -12.07
C LYS A 82 -26.02 4.69 -12.48
N TYR A 83 -25.41 3.75 -13.19
CA TYR A 83 -24.07 3.86 -13.76
C TYR A 83 -24.12 4.65 -15.06
N CYS A 84 -23.07 5.45 -15.31
CA CYS A 84 -22.80 5.88 -16.68
C CYS A 84 -22.52 4.64 -17.52
N GLY A 85 -23.40 4.26 -18.44
CA GLY A 85 -23.35 2.99 -19.17
C GLY A 85 -22.05 2.74 -19.93
N ALA A 86 -21.33 3.80 -20.36
CA ALA A 86 -20.04 3.68 -21.03
C ALA A 86 -18.88 3.36 -20.06
N CYS A 87 -19.00 3.75 -18.80
CA CYS A 87 -17.95 3.56 -17.81
C CYS A 87 -18.32 2.56 -16.72
N GLN A 88 -19.57 2.15 -16.62
CA GLN A 88 -20.12 1.31 -15.54
C GLN A 88 -19.85 1.88 -14.13
N TRP A 89 -19.75 3.22 -13.98
CA TRP A 89 -19.36 3.85 -12.73
C TRP A 89 -20.52 4.57 -12.07
N ALA A 90 -20.63 4.40 -10.77
CA ALA A 90 -21.60 5.15 -9.98
C ALA A 90 -21.18 6.62 -9.92
N ILE A 91 -22.15 7.53 -10.10
CA ILE A 91 -21.94 8.95 -9.87
C ILE A 91 -21.69 9.16 -8.38
N GLY A 92 -20.78 10.06 -8.05
CA GLY A 92 -20.33 10.28 -6.68
C GLY A 92 -19.07 9.50 -6.29
N CYS A 93 -18.55 8.64 -7.16
CA CYS A 93 -17.21 8.07 -6.96
C CYS A 93 -16.12 9.11 -7.19
N ARG A 94 -14.97 8.87 -6.58
CA ARG A 94 -13.78 9.67 -6.87
C ARG A 94 -12.97 9.04 -8.02
N MET A 95 -12.33 9.90 -8.80
CA MET A 95 -11.47 9.51 -9.91
C MET A 95 -10.02 9.51 -9.48
N TYR A 96 -9.24 8.54 -9.96
CA TYR A 96 -7.79 8.47 -9.68
C TYR A 96 -7.02 8.00 -10.90
N ASP A 97 -5.79 8.47 -11.05
CA ASP A 97 -4.75 7.73 -11.76
C ASP A 97 -4.01 6.80 -10.78
N CYS A 98 -3.03 6.04 -11.25
CA CYS A 98 -2.32 5.08 -10.41
C CYS A 98 -1.63 5.74 -9.20
N ARG A 99 -0.94 6.88 -9.41
CA ARG A 99 -0.24 7.59 -8.36
C ARG A 99 -1.18 8.38 -7.45
N GLY A 100 -2.23 8.94 -8.02
CA GLY A 100 -3.27 9.67 -7.27
C GLY A 100 -3.98 8.75 -6.28
N PHE A 101 -4.29 7.53 -6.70
CA PHE A 101 -4.88 6.51 -5.85
C PHE A 101 -3.95 6.10 -4.71
N THR A 102 -2.71 5.75 -5.02
CA THR A 102 -1.72 5.34 -4.03
C THR A 102 -1.48 6.45 -2.99
N ARG A 103 -1.30 7.70 -3.45
CA ARG A 103 -1.13 8.86 -2.57
C ARG A 103 -2.38 9.14 -1.73
N TRP A 104 -3.56 9.02 -2.33
CA TRP A 104 -4.81 9.21 -1.62
C TRP A 104 -5.00 8.18 -0.51
N LEU A 105 -4.71 6.90 -0.75
CA LEU A 105 -4.75 5.86 0.29
C LEU A 105 -3.86 6.21 1.49
N LEU A 106 -2.64 6.65 1.25
CA LEU A 106 -1.72 7.07 2.31
C LEU A 106 -2.29 8.24 3.12
N ARG A 107 -2.90 9.21 2.45
CA ARG A 107 -3.52 10.36 3.11
C ARG A 107 -4.70 9.99 4.01
N GLN A 108 -5.38 8.87 3.75
CA GLN A 108 -6.46 8.40 4.62
C GLN A 108 -5.96 8.03 6.03
N VAL A 109 -4.68 7.70 6.16
CA VAL A 109 -4.04 7.35 7.44
C VAL A 109 -3.04 8.42 7.91
N GLY A 110 -3.15 9.65 7.38
CA GLY A 110 -2.32 10.78 7.78
C GLY A 110 -0.89 10.75 7.22
N LEU A 111 -0.64 9.99 6.16
CA LEU A 111 0.65 9.93 5.46
C LEU A 111 0.57 10.62 4.11
N ASP A 112 1.70 11.08 3.60
CA ASP A 112 1.80 11.62 2.24
C ASP A 112 3.15 11.26 1.62
N ILE A 113 3.18 11.18 0.29
CA ILE A 113 4.41 10.98 -0.49
C ILE A 113 4.53 12.09 -1.55
N ALA A 114 5.70 12.71 -1.62
CA ALA A 114 5.99 13.73 -2.63
C ALA A 114 6.21 13.10 -4.00
N GLY A 115 6.01 13.89 -5.05
CA GLY A 115 6.32 13.53 -6.43
C GLY A 115 5.13 13.62 -7.37
N ALA A 116 5.38 14.16 -8.56
CA ALA A 116 4.37 14.42 -9.58
C ALA A 116 4.05 13.21 -10.48
N GLY A 117 4.75 12.09 -10.34
CA GLY A 117 4.55 10.84 -11.09
C GLY A 117 5.16 9.67 -10.35
N ALA A 118 4.92 8.44 -10.81
CA ALA A 118 5.46 7.23 -10.19
C ALA A 118 7.00 7.28 -10.11
N THR A 119 7.68 7.77 -11.14
CA THR A 119 9.14 7.95 -11.14
C THR A 119 9.61 8.93 -10.07
N SER A 120 9.00 10.12 -9.98
CA SER A 120 9.39 11.09 -8.97
C SER A 120 9.01 10.66 -7.56
N GLN A 121 7.88 9.97 -7.38
CA GLN A 121 7.52 9.39 -6.08
C GLN A 121 8.58 8.39 -5.60
N TYR A 122 8.96 7.42 -6.45
CA TYR A 122 9.95 6.41 -6.07
C TYR A 122 11.33 7.03 -5.80
N ASN A 123 11.75 8.00 -6.62
CA ASN A 123 13.09 8.61 -6.52
C ASN A 123 13.22 9.60 -5.36
N THR A 124 12.12 10.10 -4.79
CA THR A 124 12.15 10.98 -3.62
C THR A 124 12.47 10.15 -2.37
N ALA A 125 13.73 10.14 -1.96
CA ALA A 125 14.23 9.28 -0.88
C ALA A 125 13.50 9.51 0.46
N SER A 126 13.14 10.76 0.76
CA SER A 126 12.44 11.13 1.99
C SER A 126 11.01 10.55 2.11
N ASN A 127 10.46 9.99 1.04
CA ASN A 127 9.16 9.31 1.09
C ASN A 127 9.23 7.96 1.81
N TRP A 128 10.41 7.34 1.88
CA TRP A 128 10.55 5.92 2.14
C TRP A 128 11.44 5.62 3.34
N SER A 129 10.96 4.79 4.23
CA SER A 129 11.79 4.16 5.27
C SER A 129 12.63 3.02 4.70
N GLU A 130 12.10 2.34 3.68
CA GLU A 130 12.77 1.24 2.99
C GLU A 130 12.30 1.18 1.53
N ARG A 131 13.17 0.78 0.62
CA ARG A 131 12.83 0.49 -0.78
C ARG A 131 13.80 -0.49 -1.41
N GLY A 132 13.31 -1.28 -2.37
CA GLY A 132 14.12 -2.30 -3.02
C GLY A 132 13.43 -2.99 -4.20
N LYS A 133 13.98 -4.12 -4.60
CA LYS A 133 13.37 -4.99 -5.62
C LYS A 133 12.24 -5.79 -5.01
N ILE A 134 11.18 -6.05 -5.80
CA ILE A 134 10.00 -6.77 -5.30
C ILE A 134 10.32 -8.19 -4.78
N LYS A 135 11.35 -8.83 -5.31
CA LYS A 135 11.82 -10.14 -4.85
C LYS A 135 12.41 -10.12 -3.43
N ASP A 136 12.86 -8.96 -2.99
CA ASP A 136 13.46 -8.74 -1.67
C ASP A 136 12.45 -8.10 -0.68
N MET A 137 11.20 -7.95 -1.11
CA MET A 137 10.14 -7.35 -0.29
C MET A 137 9.80 -8.27 0.89
N PRO A 138 9.77 -7.74 2.13
CA PRO A 138 9.38 -8.54 3.28
C PRO A 138 7.97 -9.11 3.11
N GLU A 139 7.76 -10.32 3.60
CA GLU A 139 6.45 -10.98 3.55
C GLU A 139 5.38 -10.16 4.29
N ASN A 140 4.15 -10.29 3.83
CA ASN A 140 2.96 -9.64 4.42
C ASN A 140 3.05 -8.12 4.60
N THR A 141 3.98 -7.47 3.90
CA THR A 141 4.21 -6.03 4.00
C THR A 141 3.14 -5.24 3.24
N VAL A 142 2.57 -4.23 3.90
CA VAL A 142 1.81 -3.16 3.22
C VAL A 142 2.81 -2.10 2.77
N CYS A 143 2.87 -1.84 1.46
CA CYS A 143 3.83 -0.91 0.88
C CYS A 143 3.40 -0.44 -0.51
N CYS A 144 4.01 0.63 -1.00
CA CYS A 144 3.89 1.00 -2.41
C CYS A 144 4.69 0.03 -3.28
N VAL A 145 4.15 -0.32 -4.46
CA VAL A 145 4.83 -1.13 -5.47
C VAL A 145 4.86 -0.41 -6.81
N PHE A 146 5.89 -0.68 -7.59
CA PHE A 146 6.17 0.07 -8.81
C PHE A 146 6.54 -0.84 -9.98
N LYS A 147 6.09 -0.45 -11.19
CA LYS A 147 6.51 -1.05 -12.46
C LYS A 147 7.60 -0.18 -13.08
N TYR A 148 8.82 -0.68 -13.13
CA TYR A 148 9.93 -0.02 -13.82
C TYR A 148 10.05 -0.56 -15.25
N SER A 149 10.20 0.33 -16.20
CA SER A 149 10.46 0.02 -17.61
C SER A 149 11.92 0.29 -17.93
N SER A 150 12.65 -0.75 -18.32
CA SER A 150 14.05 -0.62 -18.73
C SER A 150 14.21 0.13 -20.06
N SER A 151 13.19 0.07 -20.93
CA SER A 151 13.21 0.77 -22.23
C SER A 151 13.08 2.29 -22.08
N THR A 152 12.34 2.76 -21.07
CA THR A 152 12.14 4.20 -20.83
C THR A 152 12.97 4.74 -19.68
N GLY A 153 13.56 3.87 -18.85
CA GLY A 153 14.27 4.24 -17.63
C GLY A 153 13.36 4.85 -16.54
N LYS A 154 12.05 4.60 -16.61
CA LYS A 154 11.04 5.23 -15.73
C LYS A 154 10.18 4.22 -14.99
N TYR A 155 9.62 4.65 -13.88
CA TYR A 155 8.52 3.95 -13.23
C TYR A 155 7.21 4.42 -13.85
N GLU A 156 6.55 3.53 -14.56
CA GLU A 156 5.37 3.84 -15.38
C GLU A 156 4.05 3.62 -14.63
N HIS A 157 4.09 2.85 -13.55
CA HIS A 157 2.90 2.51 -12.78
C HIS A 157 3.23 2.30 -11.31
N THR A 158 2.24 2.54 -10.45
CA THR A 158 2.32 2.29 -9.00
C THR A 158 1.01 1.71 -8.48
N GLY A 159 1.10 0.99 -7.37
CA GLY A 159 -0.01 0.41 -6.62
C GLY A 159 0.35 0.28 -5.14
N MET A 160 -0.59 -0.23 -4.36
CA MET A 160 -0.42 -0.55 -2.95
C MET A 160 -0.45 -2.06 -2.77
N CYS A 161 0.66 -2.66 -2.33
CA CYS A 161 0.65 -4.01 -1.78
C CYS A 161 -0.05 -3.95 -0.42
N ILE A 162 -1.00 -4.83 -0.20
CA ILE A 162 -1.82 -4.89 1.02
C ILE A 162 -1.50 -6.11 1.89
N GLY A 163 -0.35 -6.75 1.68
CA GLY A 163 0.07 -8.01 2.31
C GLY A 163 -0.33 -9.23 1.48
N GLY A 164 0.21 -10.39 1.82
CA GLY A 164 -0.06 -11.65 1.12
C GLY A 164 0.24 -11.65 -0.38
N GLY A 165 1.12 -10.76 -0.84
CA GLY A 165 1.43 -10.61 -2.25
C GLY A 165 0.33 -9.95 -3.10
N ILE A 166 -0.72 -9.41 -2.47
CA ILE A 166 -1.86 -8.80 -3.14
C ILE A 166 -1.60 -7.32 -3.35
N ILE A 167 -1.87 -6.85 -4.55
CA ILE A 167 -1.74 -5.43 -4.91
C ILE A 167 -3.13 -4.88 -5.23
N VAL A 168 -3.44 -3.69 -4.72
CA VAL A 168 -4.56 -2.87 -5.17
C VAL A 168 -4.01 -1.69 -5.94
N HIS A 169 -4.43 -1.53 -7.18
CA HIS A 169 -3.93 -0.47 -8.06
C HIS A 169 -5.02 0.06 -8.97
N CYS A 170 -4.82 1.27 -9.47
CA CYS A 170 -5.77 1.91 -10.37
C CYS A 170 -5.26 1.84 -11.82
N SER A 171 -5.93 1.04 -12.66
CA SER A 171 -5.63 0.87 -14.09
C SER A 171 -6.91 0.45 -14.83
N GLY A 172 -7.56 1.39 -15.51
CA GLY A 172 -8.93 1.27 -16.00
C GLY A 172 -9.94 1.46 -14.87
N THR A 173 -9.83 0.68 -13.81
CA THR A 173 -10.53 0.83 -12.54
C THR A 173 -9.57 0.53 -11.39
N VAL A 174 -9.98 0.78 -10.15
CA VAL A 174 -9.31 0.22 -8.97
C VAL A 174 -9.61 -1.27 -8.94
N LYS A 175 -8.55 -2.07 -8.96
CA LYS A 175 -8.61 -3.53 -9.05
C LYS A 175 -7.48 -4.19 -8.28
N THR A 176 -7.58 -5.48 -8.06
CA THR A 176 -6.52 -6.30 -7.49
C THR A 176 -5.58 -6.85 -8.56
N GLY A 177 -4.36 -7.15 -8.13
CA GLY A 177 -3.34 -7.90 -8.84
C GLY A 177 -2.44 -8.61 -7.84
N LYS A 178 -1.41 -9.30 -8.32
CA LYS A 178 -0.42 -9.98 -7.47
C LYS A 178 0.97 -9.40 -7.70
N THR A 179 1.82 -9.47 -6.70
CA THR A 179 3.24 -9.08 -6.81
C THR A 179 3.98 -9.91 -7.85
N THR A 180 3.50 -11.14 -8.12
CA THR A 180 4.00 -12.05 -9.15
C THR A 180 3.53 -11.70 -10.57
N ASP A 181 2.56 -10.80 -10.73
CA ASP A 181 2.11 -10.38 -12.06
C ASP A 181 3.23 -9.64 -12.78
N LYS A 182 3.31 -9.85 -14.11
CA LYS A 182 4.36 -9.28 -14.95
C LYS A 182 4.46 -7.76 -14.80
N GLY A 183 5.69 -7.30 -14.60
CA GLY A 183 6.05 -5.89 -14.62
C GLY A 183 6.18 -5.23 -13.24
N TRP A 184 5.70 -5.83 -12.16
CA TRP A 184 6.01 -5.34 -10.82
C TRP A 184 7.47 -5.64 -10.49
N THR A 185 8.26 -4.62 -10.15
CA THR A 185 9.73 -4.74 -10.08
C THR A 185 10.31 -4.21 -8.78
N HIS A 186 9.67 -3.23 -8.16
CA HIS A 186 10.17 -2.54 -6.98
C HIS A 186 9.07 -2.36 -5.95
N TYR A 187 9.48 -2.27 -4.68
CA TYR A 187 8.63 -1.86 -3.57
C TYR A 187 9.25 -0.66 -2.83
N ALA A 188 8.42 0.03 -2.06
CA ALA A 188 8.87 1.08 -1.16
C ALA A 188 7.87 1.26 -0.01
N ILE A 189 8.38 1.32 1.22
CA ILE A 189 7.60 1.45 2.45
C ILE A 189 7.57 2.94 2.83
N PRO A 190 6.39 3.57 2.89
CA PRO A 190 6.27 4.96 3.29
C PRO A 190 6.76 5.22 4.71
N VAL A 191 7.47 6.33 4.90
CA VAL A 191 7.86 6.78 6.24
C VAL A 191 6.61 6.93 7.13
N GLY A 192 6.66 6.42 8.36
CA GLY A 192 5.58 6.53 9.34
C GLY A 192 4.39 5.60 9.12
N LEU A 193 4.45 4.67 8.15
CA LEU A 193 3.36 3.73 7.90
C LEU A 193 3.16 2.75 9.06
N TYR A 194 4.24 2.24 9.64
CA TYR A 194 4.22 1.25 10.71
C TYR A 194 4.39 1.85 12.12
N GLY A 195 4.10 3.16 12.29
CA GLY A 195 4.38 3.86 13.55
C GLY A 195 5.85 4.27 13.64
N GLY A 196 6.20 5.26 14.48
CA GLY A 196 7.52 5.86 14.50
C GLY A 196 8.67 4.85 14.35
N ASN A 197 9.48 5.07 13.33
CA ASN A 197 10.69 4.32 13.01
C ASN A 197 10.52 2.83 12.65
N MET A 198 9.88 2.52 11.51
CA MET A 198 10.24 1.24 10.89
C MET A 198 11.72 1.32 10.49
N LYS A 199 12.51 0.60 11.27
CA LYS A 199 13.92 0.41 10.97
C LYS A 199 14.03 -0.46 9.72
N PRO A 200 14.89 -0.12 8.76
CA PRO A 200 15.06 -0.90 7.53
C PRO A 200 15.57 -2.32 7.84
N THR A 201 15.32 -3.24 6.93
CA THR A 201 15.97 -4.55 7.00
C THR A 201 17.47 -4.37 6.80
N LEU A 202 18.28 -4.81 7.77
CA LEU A 202 19.73 -4.77 7.70
C LEU A 202 20.30 -6.17 7.55
N ARG A 203 21.39 -6.26 6.79
CA ARG A 203 22.15 -7.50 6.56
C ARG A 203 23.61 -7.16 6.33
N LYS A 204 24.48 -8.17 6.33
CA LYS A 204 25.89 -7.97 6.00
C LYS A 204 26.05 -7.15 4.71
N GLY A 205 26.84 -6.08 4.78
CA GLY A 205 27.02 -5.10 3.72
C GLY A 205 26.08 -3.88 3.79
N SER A 206 25.11 -3.83 4.71
CA SER A 206 24.35 -2.61 5.01
C SER A 206 25.26 -1.58 5.67
N GLU A 207 25.02 -0.29 5.37
CA GLU A 207 25.78 0.83 5.95
C GLU A 207 24.84 2.00 6.33
N GLY A 208 25.28 2.85 7.26
CA GLY A 208 24.60 4.09 7.63
C GLY A 208 24.01 4.08 9.03
N GLU A 209 23.14 5.06 9.31
CA GLU A 209 22.64 5.39 10.65
C GLU A 209 21.91 4.23 11.34
N TYR A 210 21.13 3.46 10.62
CA TYR A 210 20.44 2.31 11.20
C TYR A 210 21.39 1.16 11.59
N VAL A 211 22.56 1.06 10.93
CA VAL A 211 23.58 0.13 11.36
C VAL A 211 24.25 0.62 12.65
N VAL A 212 24.46 1.94 12.78
CA VAL A 212 24.93 2.57 14.04
C VAL A 212 23.95 2.26 15.18
N GLN A 213 22.63 2.46 14.97
CA GLN A 213 21.60 2.14 15.96
C GLN A 213 21.60 0.65 16.34
N LEU A 214 21.70 -0.24 15.35
CA LEU A 214 21.80 -1.68 15.58
C LEU A 214 23.02 -2.05 16.43
N GLN A 215 24.20 -1.57 16.06
CA GLN A 215 25.44 -1.84 16.75
C GLN A 215 25.42 -1.31 18.18
N THR A 216 24.91 -0.09 18.38
CA THR A 216 24.72 0.49 19.71
C THR A 216 23.82 -0.41 20.56
N ARG A 217 22.65 -0.81 20.00
CA ARG A 217 21.70 -1.61 20.76
C ARG A 217 22.20 -3.02 21.08
N LEU A 218 22.90 -3.67 20.14
CA LEU A 218 23.53 -4.99 20.40
C LEU A 218 24.55 -4.89 21.53
N ASN A 219 25.43 -3.88 21.52
CA ASN A 219 26.43 -3.67 22.56
C ASN A 219 25.79 -3.36 23.92
N GLU A 220 24.73 -2.54 23.97
CA GLU A 220 23.95 -2.27 25.20
C GLU A 220 23.35 -3.55 25.80
N LEU A 221 22.90 -4.47 24.95
CA LEU A 221 22.33 -5.75 25.34
C LEU A 221 23.39 -6.84 25.64
N GLY A 222 24.70 -6.51 25.56
CA GLY A 222 25.80 -7.41 25.83
C GLY A 222 26.18 -8.35 24.68
N TYR A 223 25.70 -8.06 23.47
CA TYR A 223 26.10 -8.78 22.26
C TYR A 223 27.21 -7.98 21.57
N ASP A 224 28.46 -8.27 21.92
CA ASP A 224 29.63 -7.58 21.37
C ASP A 224 29.67 -7.66 19.84
N CYS A 225 29.35 -6.57 19.17
CA CYS A 225 29.47 -6.41 17.72
C CYS A 225 30.70 -5.59 17.29
N GLY A 226 31.56 -5.26 18.25
CA GLY A 226 32.75 -4.43 18.04
C GLY A 226 32.43 -2.92 18.05
N ALA A 227 33.23 -2.14 17.30
CA ALA A 227 33.05 -0.71 17.18
C ALA A 227 31.70 -0.35 16.52
N VAL A 228 31.07 0.73 16.98
CA VAL A 228 29.89 1.33 16.35
C VAL A 228 30.36 2.20 15.18
N ASP A 229 30.60 1.57 14.03
CA ASP A 229 31.20 2.20 12.84
C ASP A 229 30.20 2.42 11.70
N GLY A 230 28.93 2.01 11.89
CA GLY A 230 27.90 2.12 10.88
C GLY A 230 28.06 1.16 9.70
N LYS A 231 28.91 0.11 9.83
CA LYS A 231 29.13 -0.91 8.79
C LYS A 231 28.75 -2.28 9.30
N PHE A 232 27.78 -2.91 8.65
CA PHE A 232 27.35 -4.27 8.99
C PHE A 232 28.35 -5.30 8.47
N GLY A 233 29.45 -5.48 9.22
CA GLY A 233 30.51 -6.43 8.95
C GLY A 233 30.27 -7.81 9.59
N ASN A 234 31.32 -8.66 9.60
CA ASN A 234 31.23 -10.02 10.18
C ASN A 234 30.97 -9.98 11.70
N LYS A 235 31.55 -9.03 12.44
CA LYS A 235 31.32 -8.93 13.89
C LYS A 235 29.86 -8.61 14.18
N THR A 236 29.28 -7.64 13.46
CA THR A 236 27.86 -7.30 13.58
C THR A 236 26.97 -8.49 13.19
N LEU A 237 27.31 -9.22 12.12
CA LEU A 237 26.58 -10.44 11.72
C LEU A 237 26.57 -11.48 12.85
N ASN A 238 27.73 -11.78 13.42
CA ASN A 238 27.84 -12.77 14.49
C ASN A 238 27.04 -12.36 15.74
N ALA A 239 27.07 -11.09 16.10
CA ALA A 239 26.27 -10.54 17.20
C ALA A 239 24.76 -10.67 16.94
N VAL A 240 24.31 -10.36 15.72
CA VAL A 240 22.90 -10.51 15.30
C VAL A 240 22.47 -11.98 15.36
N VAL A 241 23.23 -12.90 14.80
CA VAL A 241 22.92 -14.35 14.84
C VAL A 241 22.83 -14.84 16.27
N LYS A 242 23.78 -14.45 17.13
CA LYS A 242 23.76 -14.79 18.56
C LYS A 242 22.53 -14.23 19.26
N PHE A 243 22.19 -12.97 18.98
CA PHE A 243 20.99 -12.34 19.52
C PHE A 243 19.72 -13.10 19.08
N GLN A 244 19.58 -13.38 17.79
CA GLN A 244 18.44 -14.11 17.22
C GLN A 244 18.28 -15.49 17.87
N THR A 245 19.38 -16.27 17.97
CA THR A 245 19.37 -17.59 18.60
C THR A 245 18.88 -17.54 20.04
N LEU A 246 19.40 -16.60 20.85
CA LEU A 246 19.06 -16.50 22.27
C LEU A 246 17.65 -15.95 22.53
N ASN A 247 17.06 -15.28 21.55
CA ASN A 247 15.70 -14.73 21.63
C ASN A 247 14.66 -15.57 20.86
N GLY A 248 15.00 -16.78 20.42
CA GLY A 248 14.06 -17.70 19.76
C GLY A 248 13.66 -17.26 18.35
N LEU A 249 14.44 -16.38 17.73
CA LEU A 249 14.22 -15.91 16.35
C LEU A 249 14.96 -16.83 15.34
N GLU A 250 14.56 -16.74 14.07
CA GLU A 250 15.32 -17.35 12.98
C GLU A 250 16.71 -16.70 12.91
N ALA A 251 17.76 -17.51 13.08
CA ALA A 251 19.14 -17.04 13.18
C ALA A 251 19.78 -16.90 11.77
N ASP A 252 19.16 -16.12 10.92
CA ASP A 252 19.55 -15.87 9.53
C ASP A 252 20.54 -14.71 9.34
N GLY A 253 20.81 -13.96 10.43
CA GLY A 253 21.67 -12.79 10.42
C GLY A 253 21.06 -11.57 9.71
N VAL A 254 19.75 -11.60 9.42
CA VAL A 254 18.99 -10.49 8.84
C VAL A 254 18.18 -9.79 9.91
N VAL A 255 18.42 -8.51 10.12
CA VAL A 255 17.68 -7.71 11.09
C VAL A 255 16.42 -7.18 10.42
N GLY A 256 15.40 -8.01 10.39
CA GLY A 256 14.06 -7.66 9.92
C GLY A 256 13.15 -7.15 11.05
N LYS A 257 11.86 -7.02 10.77
CA LYS A 257 10.85 -6.49 11.71
C LYS A 257 10.86 -7.23 13.07
N LYS A 258 10.88 -8.57 13.05
CA LYS A 258 10.90 -9.39 14.28
C LYS A 258 12.16 -9.16 15.11
N THR A 259 13.31 -9.11 14.44
CA THR A 259 14.59 -8.87 15.10
C THR A 259 14.66 -7.46 15.70
N TRP A 260 14.17 -6.45 14.99
CA TRP A 260 14.08 -5.09 15.52
C TRP A 260 13.15 -4.99 16.71
N ALA A 261 11.95 -5.59 16.65
CA ALA A 261 11.00 -5.59 17.76
C ALA A 261 11.62 -6.21 19.03
N ALA A 262 12.30 -7.34 18.88
CA ALA A 262 13.01 -7.97 20.00
C ALA A 262 14.17 -7.12 20.54
N LEU A 263 14.94 -6.46 19.67
CA LEU A 263 15.99 -5.52 20.06
C LEU A 263 15.46 -4.32 20.83
N ASP A 264 14.29 -3.81 20.45
CA ASP A 264 13.67 -2.64 21.09
C ASP A 264 12.91 -3.01 22.38
N GLY A 265 12.76 -4.31 22.67
CA GLY A 265 12.01 -4.79 23.82
C GLY A 265 10.49 -4.68 23.62
N GLU A 266 10.05 -4.51 22.37
CA GLU A 266 8.63 -4.55 22.05
C GLU A 266 8.13 -6.01 22.08
N PRO A 267 6.91 -6.28 22.59
CA PRO A 267 6.34 -7.62 22.52
C PRO A 267 6.22 -8.04 21.05
N GLU A 268 6.50 -9.32 20.76
CA GLU A 268 6.30 -9.89 19.41
C GLU A 268 4.95 -9.43 18.86
N PRO A 269 4.89 -8.95 17.61
CA PRO A 269 3.62 -8.65 17.00
C PRO A 269 2.82 -9.95 16.92
N HIS A 270 1.82 -10.09 17.77
CA HIS A 270 0.87 -11.18 17.67
C HIS A 270 0.31 -11.21 16.25
N GLU A 271 0.20 -12.41 15.67
CA GLU A 271 -0.63 -12.58 14.47
C GLU A 271 -2.04 -12.10 14.83
N THR A 272 -2.33 -10.89 14.43
CA THR A 272 -3.65 -10.32 14.66
C THR A 272 -4.57 -11.00 13.65
N THR A 273 -5.35 -11.95 14.12
CA THR A 273 -6.46 -12.51 13.33
C THR A 273 -7.54 -11.43 13.24
N TYR A 274 -7.81 -10.97 12.04
CA TYR A 274 -8.86 -9.98 11.79
C TYR A 274 -10.13 -10.70 11.39
N THR A 275 -11.24 -10.37 12.05
CA THR A 275 -12.58 -10.73 11.58
C THR A 275 -13.05 -9.66 10.62
N VAL A 276 -13.21 -9.99 9.37
CA VAL A 276 -13.79 -9.08 8.37
C VAL A 276 -15.30 -9.19 8.46
N LYS A 277 -15.96 -8.17 9.02
CA LYS A 277 -17.42 -8.06 8.95
C LYS A 277 -17.83 -7.62 7.55
N CYS A 278 -18.57 -8.47 6.86
CA CYS A 278 -19.04 -8.25 5.49
C CYS A 278 -20.51 -7.79 5.46
N GLU A 279 -20.88 -6.79 6.27
CA GLU A 279 -22.24 -6.27 6.29
C GLU A 279 -22.63 -5.67 4.92
N GLY A 280 -23.78 -6.07 4.39
CA GLY A 280 -24.29 -5.57 3.12
C GLY A 280 -23.55 -6.05 1.86
N MET A 281 -22.65 -7.02 1.97
CA MET A 281 -21.95 -7.60 0.82
C MET A 281 -22.70 -8.81 0.25
N THR A 282 -22.67 -8.96 -1.08
CA THR A 282 -23.18 -10.15 -1.73
C THR A 282 -22.23 -11.35 -1.49
N TRP A 283 -22.77 -12.56 -1.52
CA TRP A 283 -21.97 -13.79 -1.37
C TRP A 283 -20.81 -13.88 -2.38
N GLU A 284 -21.01 -13.39 -3.60
CA GLU A 284 -19.99 -13.33 -4.64
C GLU A 284 -18.83 -12.39 -4.25
N GLN A 285 -19.13 -11.25 -3.62
CA GLN A 285 -18.12 -10.32 -3.10
C GLN A 285 -17.35 -10.94 -1.93
N VAL A 286 -18.03 -11.68 -1.07
CA VAL A 286 -17.42 -12.43 0.05
C VAL A 286 -16.48 -13.52 -0.46
N GLN A 287 -16.85 -14.25 -1.51
CA GLN A 287 -15.98 -15.26 -2.12
C GLN A 287 -14.72 -14.64 -2.72
N LYS A 288 -14.80 -13.48 -3.36
CA LYS A 288 -13.63 -12.75 -3.85
C LYS A 288 -12.68 -12.32 -2.72
N ILE A 289 -13.21 -11.98 -1.55
CA ILE A 289 -12.37 -11.70 -0.36
C ILE A 289 -11.69 -13.00 0.10
N ARG A 290 -12.37 -14.13 0.12
CA ARG A 290 -11.78 -15.44 0.48
C ARG A 290 -10.69 -15.89 -0.49
N GLU A 291 -10.86 -15.64 -1.79
CA GLU A 291 -9.81 -15.90 -2.79
C GLU A 291 -8.55 -15.07 -2.54
N VAL A 292 -8.74 -13.87 -2.01
CA VAL A 292 -7.67 -12.89 -1.74
C VAL A 292 -7.08 -13.06 -0.33
N CYS A 293 -7.88 -13.51 0.63
CA CYS A 293 -7.49 -13.76 2.02
C CYS A 293 -7.99 -15.15 2.46
N PRO A 294 -7.32 -16.24 2.12
CA PRO A 294 -7.78 -17.62 2.41
C PRO A 294 -7.95 -17.90 3.90
N THR A 295 -7.26 -17.16 4.76
CA THR A 295 -7.30 -17.29 6.23
C THR A 295 -8.37 -16.43 6.89
N ALA A 296 -9.13 -15.61 6.15
CA ALA A 296 -10.21 -14.81 6.70
C ALA A 296 -11.37 -15.71 7.15
N SER A 297 -11.72 -15.65 8.43
CA SER A 297 -12.96 -16.22 8.94
C SER A 297 -14.13 -15.31 8.53
N VAL A 298 -15.16 -15.88 7.92
CA VAL A 298 -16.38 -15.18 7.54
C VAL A 298 -17.52 -15.81 8.31
N GLU A 299 -18.11 -15.05 9.23
CA GLU A 299 -19.33 -15.44 9.92
C GLU A 299 -20.54 -14.90 9.17
N LYS A 300 -21.53 -15.75 8.95
CA LYS A 300 -22.83 -15.38 8.40
C LYS A 300 -23.72 -15.02 9.60
N GLU A 301 -24.10 -13.76 9.71
CA GLU A 301 -25.23 -13.44 10.58
C GLU A 301 -26.50 -14.00 9.94
N GLY A 302 -27.25 -14.78 10.77
CA GLY A 302 -28.48 -15.47 10.40
C GLY A 302 -29.66 -14.53 10.12
#